data_28444a618fbc3336ec846dc18578bb96
#
_entry.id   28444a618fbc3336ec846dc18578bb96
#
_cell.length_a   1.000
_cell.length_b   1.000
_cell.length_c   1.000
_cell.angle_alpha   90.00
_cell.angle_beta   90.00
_cell.angle_gamma   90.00
#
_symmetry.space_group_name_H-M   'P 1'
#
loop_
_entity.id
_entity.type
_entity.pdbx_description
1 polymer ?
#
loop_
_entity_poly.entity_id
_entity_poly.type
_entity_poly.pdbx_seq_one_letter_code
_entity_poly.pdbx_strand_id
1 'polypeptide(L)'
;VFADGHTEGTVGGGAVELESGKLAMEVLKTKQSLVHGYCLAPNEVADIGMICGGNVTVFFQYFDPQAEADTALLRGILELLNGNQNSWLVYRMDEGCVSAMGTYDEAHGLRFTDCITPDELRPMLCADAVTKKGEPRYYVEPLTRAGYAYIFGGGHVGAALVPVLASVDF
;
A
#
# COMPACT_ATOMS: atom_id res chain seq x y z
N VAL A 1 -9.36 -6.06 -5.31
CA VAL A 1 -10.60 -6.85 -5.37
C VAL A 1 -11.52 -6.23 -6.40
N PHE A 2 -12.13 -7.05 -7.25
CA PHE A 2 -13.02 -6.64 -8.34
C PHE A 2 -14.48 -6.95 -8.00
N ALA A 3 -15.41 -6.34 -8.74
CA ALA A 3 -16.84 -6.46 -8.48
C ALA A 3 -17.40 -7.90 -8.61
N ASP A 4 -16.72 -8.77 -9.36
CA ASP A 4 -17.02 -10.20 -9.49
C ASP A 4 -16.42 -11.07 -8.37
N GLY A 5 -15.70 -10.45 -7.42
CA GLY A 5 -15.01 -11.11 -6.32
C GLY A 5 -13.60 -11.60 -6.66
N HIS A 6 -13.12 -11.39 -7.90
CA HIS A 6 -11.73 -11.69 -8.26
C HIS A 6 -10.76 -10.80 -7.46
N THR A 7 -9.64 -11.39 -7.04
CA THR A 7 -8.59 -10.68 -6.28
C THR A 7 -7.25 -10.80 -7.00
N GLU A 8 -6.47 -9.73 -6.96
CA GLU A 8 -5.06 -9.72 -7.39
C GLU A 8 -4.20 -9.27 -6.22
N GLY A 9 -3.03 -9.91 -6.06
CA GLY A 9 -2.16 -9.68 -4.91
C GLY A 9 -2.67 -10.35 -3.64
N THR A 10 -2.06 -10.01 -2.51
CA THR A 10 -2.37 -10.58 -1.18
C THR A 10 -2.09 -9.57 -0.08
N VAL A 11 -2.84 -9.65 1.02
CA VAL A 11 -2.59 -8.88 2.25
C VAL A 11 -1.89 -9.71 3.33
N GLY A 12 -1.36 -10.90 2.98
CA GLY A 12 -0.57 -11.73 3.88
C GLY A 12 -1.09 -13.16 4.08
N GLY A 13 -2.19 -13.53 3.41
CA GLY A 13 -2.75 -14.89 3.46
C GLY A 13 -3.53 -15.22 4.73
N GLY A 14 -3.97 -16.48 4.82
CA GLY A 14 -4.70 -16.99 5.99
C GLY A 14 -6.04 -16.30 6.25
N ALA A 15 -6.40 -16.21 7.53
CA ALA A 15 -7.67 -15.64 7.95
C ALA A 15 -7.78 -14.13 7.67
N VAL A 16 -6.67 -13.40 7.74
CA VAL A 16 -6.64 -11.97 7.38
C VAL A 16 -7.04 -11.77 5.92
N GLU A 17 -6.53 -12.60 5.00
CA GLU A 17 -6.90 -12.57 3.59
C GLU A 17 -8.40 -12.79 3.37
N LEU A 18 -8.95 -13.83 4.03
CA LEU A 18 -10.36 -14.17 3.91
C LEU A 18 -11.28 -13.05 4.44
N GLU A 19 -10.97 -12.51 5.62
CA GLU A 19 -11.78 -11.44 6.21
C GLU A 19 -11.61 -10.11 5.44
N SER A 20 -10.40 -9.82 4.99
CA SER A 20 -10.13 -8.65 4.13
C SER A 20 -10.90 -8.74 2.81
N GLY A 21 -11.01 -9.92 2.21
CA GLY A 21 -11.82 -10.13 1.02
C GLY A 21 -13.30 -9.79 1.23
N LYS A 22 -13.87 -10.20 2.37
CA LYS A 22 -15.27 -9.87 2.73
C LYS A 22 -15.47 -8.36 2.90
N LEU A 23 -14.56 -7.70 3.65
CA LEU A 23 -14.61 -6.25 3.86
C LEU A 23 -14.43 -5.47 2.55
N ALA A 24 -13.54 -5.92 1.67
CA ALA A 24 -13.34 -5.30 0.37
C ALA A 24 -14.62 -5.38 -0.50
N MET A 25 -15.33 -6.50 -0.46
CA MET A 25 -16.63 -6.63 -1.15
C MET A 25 -17.71 -5.72 -0.55
N GLU A 26 -17.65 -5.45 0.75
CA GLU A 26 -18.55 -4.49 1.39
C GLU A 26 -18.19 -3.04 0.97
N VAL A 27 -16.90 -2.70 0.95
CA VAL A 27 -16.41 -1.41 0.42
C VAL A 27 -16.88 -1.18 -1.02
N LEU A 28 -16.81 -2.19 -1.89
CA LEU A 28 -17.30 -2.09 -3.26
C LEU A 28 -18.83 -1.83 -3.33
N LYS A 29 -19.60 -2.41 -2.42
CA LYS A 29 -21.06 -2.21 -2.35
C LYS A 29 -21.45 -0.85 -1.79
N THR A 30 -20.77 -0.43 -0.73
CA THR A 30 -21.08 0.83 -0.03
C THR A 30 -20.41 2.03 -0.67
N LYS A 31 -19.34 1.80 -1.46
CA LYS A 31 -18.46 2.82 -2.02
C LYS A 31 -17.80 3.69 -0.95
N GLN A 32 -17.58 3.14 0.22
CA GLN A 32 -16.98 3.83 1.37
C GLN A 32 -15.67 3.14 1.74
N SER A 33 -14.57 3.91 1.65
CA SER A 33 -13.26 3.45 2.11
C SER A 33 -13.25 3.29 3.62
N LEU A 34 -12.46 2.34 4.13
CA LEU A 34 -12.31 2.10 5.56
C LEU A 34 -10.89 1.64 5.91
N VAL A 35 -10.55 1.75 7.19
CA VAL A 35 -9.33 1.18 7.78
C VAL A 35 -9.75 0.14 8.81
N HIS A 36 -9.20 -1.06 8.73
CA HIS A 36 -9.50 -2.14 9.67
C HIS A 36 -8.24 -2.72 10.29
N GLY A 37 -8.27 -2.89 11.61
CA GLY A 37 -7.18 -3.49 12.38
C GLY A 37 -7.45 -4.95 12.71
N TYR A 38 -6.45 -5.82 12.49
CA TYR A 38 -6.48 -7.22 12.90
C TYR A 38 -5.49 -7.45 14.04
N CYS A 39 -5.93 -8.13 15.09
CA CYS A 39 -5.05 -8.65 16.12
C CYS A 39 -4.69 -10.10 15.77
N LEU A 40 -3.40 -10.37 15.57
CA LEU A 40 -2.87 -11.69 15.21
C LEU A 40 -2.43 -12.49 16.43
N ALA A 41 -2.46 -11.89 17.63
CA ALA A 41 -2.11 -12.60 18.85
C ALA A 41 -3.20 -13.63 19.18
N PRO A 42 -2.83 -14.85 19.57
CA PRO A 42 -3.79 -15.82 20.06
C PRO A 42 -4.45 -15.26 21.34
N ASN A 43 -5.72 -14.95 21.24
CA ASN A 43 -6.56 -14.60 22.38
C ASN A 43 -7.87 -15.39 22.30
N GLU A 44 -8.50 -15.61 23.44
CA GLU A 44 -9.68 -16.47 23.58
C GLU A 44 -10.93 -15.94 22.84
N VAL A 45 -10.92 -14.69 22.34
CA VAL A 45 -12.11 -14.02 21.81
C VAL A 45 -12.02 -13.76 20.31
N ALA A 46 -10.81 -13.67 19.73
CA ALA A 46 -10.61 -13.31 18.34
C ALA A 46 -9.52 -14.18 17.67
N ASP A 47 -9.51 -15.46 17.99
CA ASP A 47 -8.57 -16.42 17.37
C ASP A 47 -8.95 -16.63 15.91
N ILE A 48 -8.29 -15.90 15.03
CA ILE A 48 -8.37 -16.09 13.58
C ILE A 48 -7.41 -17.20 13.10
N GLY A 49 -6.91 -18.04 14.03
CA GLY A 49 -6.09 -19.20 13.72
C GLY A 49 -4.68 -18.88 13.21
N MET A 50 -4.15 -17.67 13.52
CA MET A 50 -2.81 -17.28 13.11
C MET A 50 -1.80 -17.52 14.23
N ILE A 51 -0.65 -18.11 13.85
CA ILE A 51 0.46 -18.41 14.77
C ILE A 51 1.35 -17.17 14.98
N CYS A 52 1.29 -16.19 14.06
CA CYS A 52 2.06 -14.96 14.11
C CYS A 52 1.44 -13.99 15.12
N GLY A 53 2.23 -13.48 16.07
CA GLY A 53 1.78 -12.41 16.97
C GLY A 53 1.86 -11.03 16.32
N GLY A 54 1.12 -10.06 16.85
CA GLY A 54 1.17 -8.66 16.43
C GLY A 54 -0.17 -8.10 15.98
N ASN A 55 -0.12 -6.91 15.40
CA ASN A 55 -1.29 -6.22 14.83
C ASN A 55 -1.02 -5.85 13.37
N VAL A 56 -2.03 -6.02 12.54
CA VAL A 56 -2.01 -5.58 11.13
C VAL A 56 -3.12 -4.57 10.92
N THR A 57 -2.83 -3.48 10.24
CA THR A 57 -3.82 -2.51 9.81
C THR A 57 -3.92 -2.55 8.29
N VAL A 58 -5.11 -2.78 7.79
CA VAL A 58 -5.40 -2.84 6.34
C VAL A 58 -6.24 -1.64 5.94
N PHE A 59 -5.81 -0.96 4.89
CA PHE A 59 -6.53 0.13 4.25
C PHE A 59 -7.34 -0.42 3.09
N PHE A 60 -8.65 -0.13 3.09
CA PHE A 60 -9.57 -0.48 2.02
C PHE A 60 -9.97 0.78 1.31
N GLN A 61 -9.32 1.08 0.20
CA GLN A 61 -9.60 2.26 -0.59
C GLN A 61 -10.54 1.93 -1.74
N TYR A 62 -11.70 2.60 -1.78
CA TYR A 62 -12.58 2.56 -2.94
C TYR A 62 -12.12 3.59 -3.97
N PHE A 63 -12.04 3.17 -5.22
CA PHE A 63 -11.82 4.04 -6.36
C PHE A 63 -13.03 3.96 -7.29
N ASP A 64 -13.61 5.12 -7.61
CA ASP A 64 -14.70 5.19 -8.56
C ASP A 64 -14.13 5.35 -9.99
N PRO A 65 -14.33 4.36 -10.88
CA PRO A 65 -13.84 4.45 -12.26
C PRO A 65 -14.51 5.56 -13.08
N GLN A 66 -15.62 6.13 -12.59
CA GLN A 66 -16.30 7.27 -13.20
C GLN A 66 -15.79 8.62 -12.67
N ALA A 67 -15.06 8.63 -11.55
CA ALA A 67 -14.48 9.84 -10.99
C ALA A 67 -13.16 10.17 -11.69
N GLU A 68 -13.09 11.36 -12.31
CA GLU A 68 -11.88 11.82 -13.00
C GLU A 68 -10.70 11.95 -12.04
N ALA A 69 -10.94 12.39 -10.80
CA ALA A 69 -9.91 12.52 -9.77
C ALA A 69 -9.26 11.17 -9.42
N ASP A 70 -10.07 10.11 -9.23
CA ASP A 70 -9.57 8.78 -8.89
C ASP A 70 -8.78 8.18 -10.05
N THR A 71 -9.30 8.30 -11.27
CA THR A 71 -8.62 7.79 -12.46
C THR A 71 -7.33 8.55 -12.76
N ALA A 72 -7.28 9.86 -12.52
CA ALA A 72 -6.07 10.66 -12.64
C ALA A 72 -5.03 10.28 -11.59
N LEU A 73 -5.44 10.06 -10.34
CA LEU A 73 -4.55 9.60 -9.27
C LEU A 73 -3.93 8.23 -9.61
N LEU A 74 -4.74 7.25 -9.99
CA LEU A 74 -4.26 5.91 -10.35
C LEU A 74 -3.31 5.94 -11.55
N ARG A 75 -3.60 6.77 -12.56
CA ARG A 75 -2.69 6.97 -13.70
C ARG A 75 -1.36 7.58 -13.26
N GLY A 76 -1.40 8.60 -12.39
CA GLY A 76 -0.20 9.20 -11.82
C GLY A 76 0.65 8.21 -11.02
N ILE A 77 0.02 7.32 -10.24
CA ILE A 77 0.72 6.24 -9.52
C ILE A 77 1.41 5.29 -10.52
N LEU A 78 0.72 4.87 -11.58
CA LEU A 78 1.31 4.01 -12.61
C LEU A 78 2.48 4.68 -13.34
N GLU A 79 2.40 5.98 -13.63
CA GLU A 79 3.50 6.74 -14.21
C GLU A 79 4.72 6.77 -13.28
N LEU A 80 4.51 7.01 -11.97
CA LEU A 80 5.58 7.02 -10.97
C LEU A 80 6.21 5.63 -10.81
N LEU A 81 5.41 4.57 -10.75
CA LEU A 81 5.89 3.19 -10.71
C LEU A 81 6.70 2.79 -11.97
N ASN A 82 6.42 3.39 -13.11
CA ASN A 82 7.19 3.19 -14.34
C ASN A 82 8.43 4.11 -14.45
N GLY A 83 8.55 5.09 -13.58
CA GLY A 83 9.70 6.00 -13.48
C GLY A 83 10.87 5.39 -12.70
N ASN A 84 12.03 6.06 -12.77
CA ASN A 84 13.24 5.69 -12.01
C ASN A 84 13.53 6.68 -10.86
N GLN A 85 12.59 7.54 -10.53
CA GLN A 85 12.74 8.55 -9.49
C GLN A 85 12.11 8.08 -8.19
N ASN A 86 12.64 8.55 -7.07
CA ASN A 86 12.02 8.32 -5.78
C ASN A 86 10.65 8.99 -5.74
N SER A 87 9.65 8.23 -5.34
CA SER A 87 8.27 8.70 -5.22
C SER A 87 7.56 8.00 -4.06
N TRP A 88 6.53 8.65 -3.56
CA TRP A 88 5.79 8.18 -2.37
C TRP A 88 4.30 8.34 -2.57
N LEU A 89 3.54 7.42 -1.97
CA LEU A 89 2.12 7.58 -1.70
C LEU A 89 1.93 8.25 -0.34
N VAL A 90 1.00 9.18 -0.30
CA VAL A 90 0.63 9.92 0.91
C VAL A 90 -0.85 9.69 1.18
N TYR A 91 -1.16 9.20 2.38
CA TYR A 91 -2.53 8.94 2.81
C TYR A 91 -2.85 9.82 4.01
N ARG A 92 -4.02 10.43 3.99
CA ARG A 92 -4.63 11.02 5.17
C ARG A 92 -5.68 10.07 5.72
N MET A 93 -5.64 9.88 7.02
CA MET A 93 -6.57 9.03 7.75
C MET A 93 -7.30 9.86 8.82
N ASP A 94 -8.60 9.91 8.72
CA ASP A 94 -9.50 10.54 9.67
C ASP A 94 -10.51 9.51 10.17
N GLU A 95 -10.76 9.45 11.48
CA GLU A 95 -11.81 8.63 12.10
C GLU A 95 -11.90 7.17 11.61
N GLY A 96 -10.73 6.55 11.32
CA GLY A 96 -10.66 5.15 10.90
C GLY A 96 -10.94 4.91 9.40
N CYS A 97 -10.92 5.93 8.57
CA CYS A 97 -10.97 5.81 7.12
C CYS A 97 -9.82 6.55 6.43
N VAL A 98 -9.53 6.17 5.19
CA VAL A 98 -8.66 6.97 4.31
C VAL A 98 -9.52 8.05 3.69
N SER A 99 -9.30 9.30 4.12
CA SER A 99 -10.10 10.46 3.68
C SER A 99 -9.51 11.15 2.44
N ALA A 100 -8.21 11.02 2.23
CA ALA A 100 -7.54 11.52 1.04
C ALA A 100 -6.28 10.71 0.72
N MET A 101 -5.90 10.70 -0.55
CA MET A 101 -4.72 10.02 -1.06
C MET A 101 -4.06 10.87 -2.15
N GLY A 102 -2.74 10.84 -2.21
CA GLY A 102 -1.97 11.55 -3.22
C GLY A 102 -0.56 11.01 -3.38
N THR A 103 0.24 11.70 -4.17
CA THR A 103 1.61 11.31 -4.49
C THR A 103 2.58 12.46 -4.25
N TYR A 104 3.83 12.09 -3.97
CA TYR A 104 4.96 13.02 -3.94
C TYR A 104 6.11 12.45 -4.76
N ASP A 105 6.75 13.29 -5.54
CA ASP A 105 8.05 13.08 -6.16
C ASP A 105 8.83 14.40 -6.23
N GLU A 106 10.16 14.34 -6.44
CA GLU A 106 10.99 15.56 -6.45
C GLU A 106 10.74 16.46 -7.66
N ALA A 107 10.32 15.89 -8.79
CA ALA A 107 10.13 16.63 -10.04
C ALA A 107 8.83 17.45 -10.03
N HIS A 108 7.76 16.91 -9.42
CA HIS A 108 6.44 17.52 -9.45
C HIS A 108 5.95 18.00 -8.09
N GLY A 109 6.68 17.64 -7.01
CA GLY A 109 6.27 17.95 -5.65
C GLY A 109 5.06 17.15 -5.18
N LEU A 110 4.35 17.69 -4.20
CA LEU A 110 3.17 17.08 -3.60
C LEU A 110 1.94 17.29 -4.49
N ARG A 111 1.39 16.19 -5.00
CA ARG A 111 0.11 16.13 -5.70
C ARG A 111 -0.94 15.55 -4.77
N PHE A 112 -1.45 16.39 -3.90
CA PHE A 112 -2.35 16.01 -2.84
C PHE A 112 -3.29 17.18 -2.53
N THR A 113 -4.56 16.91 -2.39
CA THR A 113 -5.59 17.94 -2.23
C THR A 113 -5.78 18.43 -0.80
N ASP A 114 -4.90 18.01 0.10
CA ASP A 114 -5.03 18.27 1.53
C ASP A 114 -3.94 19.19 2.08
N CYS A 115 -4.07 19.53 3.37
CA CYS A 115 -3.35 20.59 4.05
C CYS A 115 -2.00 20.17 4.67
N ILE A 116 -1.44 18.98 4.38
CA ILE A 116 -0.07 18.68 4.79
C ILE A 116 0.92 19.56 4.03
N THR A 117 1.78 20.23 4.75
CA THR A 117 2.81 21.07 4.13
C THR A 117 4.00 20.23 3.67
N PRO A 118 4.74 20.68 2.64
CA PRO A 118 5.98 20.00 2.22
C PRO A 118 7.01 19.83 3.35
N ASP A 119 7.09 20.77 4.29
CA ASP A 119 8.02 20.69 5.42
C ASP A 119 7.61 19.63 6.43
N GLU A 120 6.30 19.42 6.64
CA GLU A 120 5.78 18.34 7.48
C GLU A 120 5.92 16.97 6.82
N LEU A 121 5.83 16.91 5.49
CA LEU A 121 5.97 15.68 4.71
C LEU A 121 7.43 15.22 4.63
N ARG A 122 8.38 16.14 4.49
CA ARG A 122 9.81 15.87 4.26
C ARG A 122 10.42 14.82 5.20
N PRO A 123 10.19 14.85 6.53
CA PRO A 123 10.73 13.83 7.44
C PRO A 123 10.15 12.43 7.23
N MET A 124 9.05 12.31 6.48
CA MET A 124 8.36 11.05 6.21
C MET A 124 8.76 10.44 4.85
N LEU A 125 9.52 11.16 4.03
CA LEU A 125 10.01 10.70 2.71
C LEU A 125 11.24 9.82 2.91
N CYS A 126 11.02 8.61 3.40
CA CYS A 126 12.03 7.62 3.72
C CYS A 126 11.90 6.38 2.83
N ALA A 127 12.90 5.49 2.91
CA ALA A 127 12.86 4.20 2.24
C ALA A 127 11.82 3.23 2.82
N ASP A 128 11.44 3.46 4.08
CA ASP A 128 10.42 2.68 4.79
C ASP A 128 9.13 3.49 4.92
N ALA A 129 8.01 2.79 5.06
CA ALA A 129 6.72 3.41 5.33
C ALA A 129 6.69 4.06 6.73
N VAL A 130 6.19 5.27 6.81
CA VAL A 130 6.13 6.08 8.04
C VAL A 130 4.70 6.50 8.35
N THR A 131 4.32 6.39 9.63
CA THR A 131 3.05 6.93 10.14
C THR A 131 3.30 8.11 11.06
N LYS A 132 2.79 9.30 10.72
CA LYS A 132 2.74 10.46 11.59
C LYS A 132 1.47 10.35 12.45
N LYS A 133 1.65 10.22 13.78
CA LYS A 133 0.54 10.20 14.73
C LYS A 133 0.01 11.63 14.96
N GLY A 134 -1.28 11.75 15.15
CA GLY A 134 -1.97 13.03 15.37
C GLY A 134 -3.36 12.99 14.76
N GLU A 135 -4.04 14.13 14.77
CA GLU A 135 -5.29 14.35 14.04
C GLU A 135 -5.09 15.57 13.11
N PRO A 136 -5.12 15.39 11.81
CA PRO A 136 -5.25 14.12 11.07
C PRO A 136 -3.99 13.25 11.17
N ARG A 137 -4.15 11.94 10.96
CA ARG A 137 -3.04 10.99 10.86
C ARG A 137 -2.61 10.88 9.40
N TYR A 138 -1.30 10.87 9.16
CA TYR A 138 -0.76 10.62 7.83
C TYR A 138 0.03 9.31 7.81
N TYR A 139 -0.11 8.58 6.71
CA TYR A 139 0.72 7.44 6.37
C TYR A 139 1.40 7.72 5.03
N VAL A 140 2.71 7.51 4.97
CA VAL A 140 3.51 7.76 3.77
C VAL A 140 4.33 6.52 3.49
N GLU A 141 4.22 5.99 2.29
CA GLU A 141 4.96 4.82 1.85
C GLU A 141 5.68 5.08 0.52
N PRO A 142 6.92 4.58 0.38
CA PRO A 142 7.63 4.70 -0.88
C PRO A 142 6.97 3.85 -1.97
N LEU A 143 6.82 4.43 -3.17
CA LEU A 143 6.50 3.70 -4.39
C LEU A 143 7.81 3.11 -4.92
N THR A 144 8.21 1.98 -4.34
CA THR A 144 9.43 1.31 -4.76
C THR A 144 9.14 0.28 -5.83
N ARG A 145 9.97 0.30 -6.88
CA ARG A 145 10.21 -0.91 -7.67
C ARG A 145 11.32 -1.70 -7.00
N ALA A 146 11.29 -3.00 -7.15
CA ALA A 146 12.46 -3.82 -6.89
C ALA A 146 13.66 -3.22 -7.64
N GLY A 147 14.77 -3.04 -6.93
CA GLY A 147 15.98 -2.45 -7.49
C GLY A 147 16.68 -3.38 -8.47
N TYR A 148 17.89 -3.01 -8.87
CA TYR A 148 18.73 -3.89 -9.68
C TYR A 148 19.57 -4.80 -8.78
N ALA A 149 19.53 -6.10 -9.01
CA ALA A 149 20.45 -7.06 -8.41
C ALA A 149 21.68 -7.25 -9.33
N TYR A 150 22.85 -6.90 -8.85
CA TYR A 150 24.10 -7.10 -9.60
C TYR A 150 24.77 -8.41 -9.14
N ILE A 151 24.87 -9.39 -10.05
CA ILE A 151 25.48 -10.68 -9.77
C ILE A 151 26.92 -10.69 -10.31
N PHE A 152 27.90 -10.72 -9.40
CA PHE A 152 29.29 -10.82 -9.74
C PHE A 152 29.72 -12.28 -9.79
N GLY A 153 29.89 -12.81 -11.00
CA GLY A 153 30.29 -14.19 -11.30
C GLY A 153 29.24 -14.98 -12.07
N GLY A 154 29.65 -15.69 -13.09
CA GLY A 154 28.79 -16.47 -14.01
C GLY A 154 28.72 -17.98 -13.69
N GLY A 155 29.01 -18.38 -12.45
CA GLY A 155 28.94 -19.78 -12.03
C GLY A 155 27.52 -20.28 -11.80
N HIS A 156 27.40 -21.56 -11.40
CA HIS A 156 26.11 -22.25 -11.22
C HIS A 156 25.17 -21.54 -10.22
N VAL A 157 25.72 -20.95 -9.16
CA VAL A 157 24.92 -20.22 -8.15
C VAL A 157 24.34 -18.95 -8.78
N GLY A 158 25.14 -18.15 -9.48
CA GLY A 158 24.66 -16.96 -10.17
C GLY A 158 23.58 -17.27 -11.20
N ALA A 159 23.79 -18.32 -12.00
CA ALA A 159 22.83 -18.77 -13.01
C ALA A 159 21.50 -19.23 -12.38
N ALA A 160 21.55 -19.91 -11.22
CA ALA A 160 20.34 -20.33 -10.49
C ALA A 160 19.61 -19.15 -9.82
N LEU A 161 20.34 -18.09 -9.42
CA LEU A 161 19.76 -16.92 -8.74
C LEU A 161 18.96 -16.03 -9.69
N VAL A 162 19.35 -15.93 -10.98
CA VAL A 162 18.67 -15.07 -11.98
C VAL A 162 17.16 -15.34 -12.06
N PRO A 163 16.67 -16.58 -12.28
CA PRO A 163 15.23 -16.82 -12.35
C PRO A 163 14.50 -16.58 -11.00
N VAL A 164 15.18 -16.79 -9.87
CA VAL A 164 14.61 -16.50 -8.56
C VAL A 164 14.42 -15.00 -8.36
N LEU A 165 15.43 -14.20 -8.70
CA LEU A 165 15.33 -12.73 -8.63
C LEU A 165 14.26 -12.21 -9.59
N ALA A 166 14.18 -12.72 -10.79
CA ALA A 166 13.14 -12.36 -11.76
C ALA A 166 11.72 -12.71 -11.26
N SER A 167 11.55 -13.73 -10.41
CA SER A 167 10.25 -14.08 -9.82
C SER A 167 9.79 -13.13 -8.72
N VAL A 168 10.66 -12.25 -8.26
CA VAL A 168 10.40 -11.21 -7.24
C VAL A 168 10.71 -9.80 -7.79
N ASP A 169 10.58 -9.63 -9.11
CA ASP A 169 10.65 -8.37 -9.85
C ASP A 169 12.00 -7.63 -9.80
N PHE A 170 13.10 -8.35 -9.56
CA PHE A 170 14.47 -7.84 -9.74
C PHE A 170 14.99 -8.06 -11.15
#